data_026acc7e52ac133cfad589c2390f6e4a
#
_entry.id   026acc7e52ac133cfad589c2390f6e4a
#
_cell.length_a   1.000
_cell.length_b   1.000
_cell.length_c   1.000
_cell.angle_alpha   90.00
_cell.angle_beta   90.00
_cell.angle_gamma   90.00
#
_symmetry.space_group_name_H-M   'P 1'
#
loop_
_entity.id
_entity.type
_entity.pdbx_description
1 polymer ?
#
loop_
_entity_poly.entity_id
_entity_poly.type
_entity_poly.pdbx_seq_one_letter_code
_entity_poly.pdbx_strand_id
1 'polypeptide(L)'
;MIRVHVFYEDIELGTTVRVGSYRVDTDDIVSYARRWDPLPVHIDEQAAKQTMFGGLTASGSHTLAIRTLLLHRVPIQDGVIAAGGWDEVRFHKPVRPGDELWLEVTWVAKRPSASKPDRGVVTALMKLLNQDGDVVLSHRDVIIMRLRKGN
;
A
#
# COMPACT_ATOMS: atom_id res chain seq x y z
N MET A 1 7.88 -8.12 -24.75
CA MET A 1 6.89 -7.44 -23.87
C MET A 1 7.25 -5.96 -23.80
N ILE A 2 6.39 -5.09 -24.28
CA ILE A 2 6.62 -3.65 -24.20
C ILE A 2 6.41 -3.25 -22.74
N ARG A 3 7.47 -2.76 -22.08
CA ARG A 3 7.33 -2.11 -20.77
C ARG A 3 6.61 -0.79 -20.97
N VAL A 4 5.43 -0.68 -20.41
CA VAL A 4 4.72 0.61 -20.35
C VAL A 4 5.34 1.40 -19.18
N HIS A 5 6.11 2.42 -19.51
CA HIS A 5 6.65 3.34 -18.51
C HIS A 5 5.61 4.42 -18.25
N VAL A 6 5.13 4.49 -17.01
CA VAL A 6 4.12 5.47 -16.58
C VAL A 6 4.82 6.64 -15.92
N PHE A 7 4.57 7.84 -16.45
CA PHE A 7 5.07 9.11 -15.95
C PHE A 7 3.92 9.99 -15.47
N TYR A 8 4.24 11.17 -14.96
CA TYR A 8 3.24 12.10 -14.44
C TYR A 8 2.09 12.36 -15.43
N GLU A 9 2.41 12.58 -16.71
CA GLU A 9 1.43 12.90 -17.76
C GLU A 9 0.46 11.74 -18.03
N ASP A 10 0.89 10.51 -17.78
CA ASP A 10 0.10 9.31 -18.06
C ASP A 10 -0.94 9.02 -16.96
N ILE A 11 -0.88 9.73 -15.85
CA ILE A 11 -1.83 9.56 -14.75
C ILE A 11 -3.16 10.16 -15.12
N GLU A 12 -4.18 9.31 -15.23
CA GLU A 12 -5.56 9.70 -15.51
C GLU A 12 -6.38 9.77 -14.22
N LEU A 13 -6.80 10.97 -13.84
CA LEU A 13 -7.61 11.17 -12.64
C LEU A 13 -8.95 10.45 -12.74
N GLY A 14 -9.37 9.84 -11.62
CA GLY A 14 -10.61 9.08 -11.53
C GLY A 14 -10.50 7.62 -11.96
N THR A 15 -9.35 7.18 -12.48
CA THR A 15 -9.14 5.78 -12.82
C THR A 15 -8.67 4.97 -11.63
N THR A 16 -9.10 3.71 -11.56
CA THR A 16 -8.71 2.76 -10.51
C THR A 16 -7.99 1.56 -11.13
N VAL A 17 -6.85 1.21 -10.55
CA VAL A 17 -6.09 0.00 -10.88
C VAL A 17 -6.16 -0.95 -9.68
N ARG A 18 -6.46 -2.22 -9.94
CA ARG A 18 -6.42 -3.27 -8.92
C ARG A 18 -5.30 -4.26 -9.22
N VAL A 19 -4.46 -4.52 -8.23
CA VAL A 19 -3.37 -5.48 -8.31
C VAL A 19 -3.41 -6.41 -7.10
N GLY A 20 -2.95 -7.60 -7.28
CA GLY A 20 -2.89 -8.62 -6.25
C GLY A 20 -2.27 -9.88 -6.81
N SER A 21 -2.27 -10.87 -6.00
CA SER A 21 -2.60 -10.87 -4.58
C SER A 21 -1.37 -11.19 -3.74
N TYR A 22 -1.47 -10.93 -2.45
CA TYR A 22 -0.48 -11.34 -1.47
C TYR A 22 -1.18 -12.13 -0.36
N ARG A 23 -0.77 -13.39 -0.14
CA ARG A 23 -1.28 -14.21 0.96
C ARG A 23 -0.42 -14.00 2.19
N VAL A 24 -1.08 -13.65 3.29
CA VAL A 24 -0.43 -13.43 4.58
C VAL A 24 -0.46 -14.72 5.38
N ASP A 25 0.67 -15.27 5.76
CA ASP A 25 0.73 -16.45 6.60
C ASP A 25 1.19 -16.13 8.04
N THR A 26 1.05 -17.10 8.92
CA THR A 26 1.41 -16.96 10.32
C THR A 26 2.88 -16.62 10.50
N ASP A 27 3.78 -17.27 9.77
CA ASP A 27 5.23 -17.06 9.91
C ASP A 27 5.62 -15.65 9.49
N ASP A 28 5.00 -15.12 8.43
CA ASP A 28 5.17 -13.75 7.98
C ASP A 28 4.79 -12.73 9.07
N ILE A 29 3.61 -12.90 9.66
CA ILE A 29 3.11 -12.03 10.72
C ILE A 29 4.06 -12.02 11.92
N VAL A 30 4.43 -13.20 12.40
CA VAL A 30 5.26 -13.36 13.59
C VAL A 30 6.69 -12.88 13.36
N SER A 31 7.31 -13.25 12.25
CA SER A 31 8.70 -12.87 11.97
C SER A 31 8.85 -11.36 11.74
N TYR A 32 7.91 -10.74 11.02
CA TYR A 32 7.91 -9.29 10.88
C TYR A 32 7.78 -8.61 12.24
N ALA A 33 6.79 -9.03 13.03
CA ALA A 33 6.49 -8.38 14.30
C ALA A 33 7.60 -8.57 15.34
N ARG A 34 8.26 -9.71 15.40
CA ARG A 34 9.41 -9.92 16.29
C ARG A 34 10.50 -8.91 16.07
N ARG A 35 10.68 -8.47 14.84
CA ARG A 35 11.70 -7.49 14.49
C ARG A 35 11.24 -6.04 14.66
N TRP A 36 9.98 -5.73 14.32
CA TRP A 36 9.53 -4.36 14.13
C TRP A 36 8.41 -3.90 15.05
N ASP A 37 7.61 -4.82 15.60
CA ASP A 37 6.45 -4.52 16.46
C ASP A 37 6.09 -5.72 17.34
N PRO A 38 6.90 -6.02 18.36
CA PRO A 38 6.78 -7.26 19.13
C PRO A 38 5.66 -7.24 20.18
N LEU A 39 4.48 -6.76 19.82
CA LEU A 39 3.29 -6.89 20.67
C LEU A 39 2.82 -8.34 20.69
N PRO A 40 2.36 -8.85 21.85
CA PRO A 40 1.89 -10.25 21.98
C PRO A 40 0.84 -10.64 20.95
N VAL A 41 -0.08 -9.75 20.58
CA VAL A 41 -1.13 -10.02 19.59
C VAL A 41 -0.56 -10.34 18.19
N HIS A 42 0.71 -9.97 17.92
CA HIS A 42 1.36 -10.22 16.64
C HIS A 42 2.37 -11.37 16.67
N ILE A 43 2.80 -11.82 17.86
CA ILE A 43 3.90 -12.79 17.98
C ILE A 43 3.54 -14.05 18.77
N ASP A 44 2.45 -14.05 19.51
CA ASP A 44 2.05 -15.17 20.40
C ASP A 44 0.59 -15.54 20.18
N GLU A 45 0.36 -16.69 19.55
CA GLU A 45 -1.00 -17.16 19.22
C GLU A 45 -1.87 -17.35 20.47
N GLN A 46 -1.30 -17.83 21.57
CA GLN A 46 -2.05 -18.05 22.80
C GLN A 46 -2.43 -16.74 23.48
N ALA A 47 -1.48 -15.81 23.56
CA ALA A 47 -1.74 -14.47 24.08
C ALA A 47 -2.75 -13.72 23.19
N ALA A 48 -2.62 -13.83 21.87
CA ALA A 48 -3.52 -13.20 20.92
C ALA A 48 -4.98 -13.63 21.07
N LYS A 49 -5.22 -14.90 21.39
CA LYS A 49 -6.58 -15.43 21.65
C LYS A 49 -7.28 -14.77 22.84
N GLN A 50 -6.51 -14.22 23.78
CA GLN A 50 -7.05 -13.54 24.95
C GLN A 50 -7.33 -12.05 24.71
N THR A 51 -6.98 -11.54 23.53
CA THR A 51 -7.25 -10.15 23.14
C THR A 51 -8.62 -10.00 22.51
N MET A 52 -9.06 -8.76 22.33
CA MET A 52 -10.29 -8.44 21.60
C MET A 52 -10.29 -8.97 20.15
N PHE A 53 -9.12 -9.28 19.61
CA PHE A 53 -8.99 -9.81 18.25
C PHE A 53 -9.21 -11.32 18.17
N GLY A 54 -9.13 -12.05 19.28
CA GLY A 54 -9.39 -13.49 19.35
C GLY A 54 -8.37 -14.37 18.60
N GLY A 55 -7.23 -13.83 18.21
CA GLY A 55 -6.18 -14.52 17.48
C GLY A 55 -5.13 -13.56 16.93
N LEU A 56 -4.10 -14.11 16.29
CA LEU A 56 -3.04 -13.30 15.68
C LEU A 56 -3.58 -12.31 14.66
N THR A 57 -2.97 -11.12 14.66
CA THR A 57 -3.17 -10.10 13.64
C THR A 57 -1.81 -9.59 13.16
N ALA A 58 -1.71 -9.24 11.88
CA ALA A 58 -0.54 -8.53 11.38
C ALA A 58 -0.47 -7.14 12.00
N SER A 59 0.74 -6.66 12.28
CA SER A 59 0.91 -5.28 12.72
C SER A 59 0.49 -4.29 11.65
N GLY A 60 0.12 -3.07 12.05
CA GLY A 60 -0.25 -2.02 11.10
C GLY A 60 0.89 -1.67 10.15
N SER A 61 2.12 -1.62 10.65
CA SER A 61 3.30 -1.37 9.80
C SER A 61 3.57 -2.51 8.82
N HIS A 62 3.28 -3.75 9.19
CA HIS A 62 3.37 -4.90 8.28
C HIS A 62 2.32 -4.79 7.16
N THR A 63 1.09 -4.42 7.51
CA THR A 63 0.02 -4.19 6.54
C THR A 63 0.40 -3.10 5.54
N LEU A 64 1.03 -2.02 5.99
CA LEU A 64 1.58 -0.98 5.12
C LEU A 64 2.73 -1.49 4.24
N ALA A 65 3.60 -2.35 4.77
CA ALA A 65 4.67 -2.97 3.98
C ALA A 65 4.12 -3.86 2.86
N ILE A 66 3.07 -4.63 3.13
CA ILE A 66 2.39 -5.45 2.11
C ILE A 66 1.77 -4.55 1.04
N ARG A 67 1.11 -3.46 1.42
CA ARG A 67 0.59 -2.46 0.49
C ARG A 67 1.71 -1.93 -0.41
N THR A 68 2.86 -1.61 0.16
CA THR A 68 4.01 -1.12 -0.60
C THR A 68 4.51 -2.17 -1.61
N LEU A 69 4.60 -3.43 -1.18
CA LEU A 69 4.98 -4.52 -2.07
C LEU A 69 4.00 -4.67 -3.25
N LEU A 70 2.70 -4.61 -2.99
CA LEU A 70 1.68 -4.71 -4.03
C LEU A 70 1.70 -3.51 -4.99
N LEU A 71 2.06 -2.33 -4.51
CA LEU A 71 2.19 -1.14 -5.36
C LEU A 71 3.25 -1.34 -6.46
N HIS A 72 4.28 -2.14 -6.22
CA HIS A 72 5.28 -2.48 -7.23
C HIS A 72 4.73 -3.28 -8.42
N ARG A 73 3.50 -3.79 -8.32
CA ARG A 73 2.80 -4.43 -9.45
C ARG A 73 2.07 -3.44 -10.35
N VAL A 74 1.93 -2.19 -9.90
CA VAL A 74 1.48 -1.08 -10.74
C VAL A 74 2.69 -0.54 -11.49
N PRO A 75 2.66 -0.36 -12.82
CA PRO A 75 3.87 -0.04 -13.61
C PRO A 75 4.26 1.44 -13.53
N ILE A 76 4.41 1.98 -12.33
CA ILE A 76 4.76 3.40 -12.08
C ILE A 76 6.20 3.63 -11.66
N GLN A 77 7.00 2.59 -11.46
CA GLN A 77 8.33 2.67 -10.84
C GLN A 77 9.26 3.64 -11.55
N ASP A 78 9.25 3.65 -12.88
CA ASP A 78 10.14 4.53 -13.65
C ASP A 78 9.78 6.03 -13.50
N GLY A 79 8.52 6.31 -13.23
CA GLY A 79 8.02 7.66 -13.00
C GLY A 79 8.17 8.15 -11.56
N VAL A 80 8.30 7.26 -10.60
CA VAL A 80 8.38 7.63 -9.18
C VAL A 80 9.78 8.15 -8.84
N ILE A 81 9.83 9.35 -8.26
CA ILE A 81 11.06 9.93 -7.71
C ILE A 81 11.15 9.65 -6.22
N ALA A 82 10.07 9.91 -5.48
CA ALA A 82 10.03 9.78 -4.03
C ALA A 82 8.59 9.70 -3.53
N ALA A 83 8.43 9.19 -2.30
CA ALA A 83 7.21 9.34 -1.54
C ALA A 83 7.20 10.73 -0.87
N GLY A 84 6.08 11.43 -0.97
CA GLY A 84 5.88 12.71 -0.29
C GLY A 84 5.26 12.56 1.09
N GLY A 85 4.55 11.46 1.31
CA GLY A 85 3.90 11.17 2.58
C GLY A 85 2.64 10.32 2.42
N TRP A 86 2.13 9.86 3.56
CA TRP A 86 0.87 9.14 3.66
C TRP A 86 -0.08 9.91 4.57
N ASP A 87 -1.21 10.31 4.03
CA ASP A 87 -2.23 11.06 4.76
C ASP A 87 -3.41 10.15 5.08
N GLU A 88 -4.07 10.41 6.19
CA GLU A 88 -5.32 9.75 6.58
C GLU A 88 -5.20 8.21 6.63
N VAL A 89 -4.10 7.71 7.19
CA VAL A 89 -3.90 6.26 7.35
C VAL A 89 -4.92 5.72 8.35
N ARG A 90 -5.73 4.75 7.93
CA ARG A 90 -6.74 4.10 8.76
C ARG A 90 -6.70 2.59 8.58
N PHE A 91 -6.71 1.90 9.72
CA PHE A 91 -6.84 0.45 9.80
C PHE A 91 -8.29 0.12 10.12
N HIS A 92 -9.02 -0.46 9.17
CA HIS A 92 -10.45 -0.71 9.30
C HIS A 92 -10.77 -2.09 9.87
N LYS A 93 -9.95 -3.09 9.52
CA LYS A 93 -10.07 -4.48 9.97
C LYS A 93 -8.70 -5.08 10.20
N PRO A 94 -8.57 -6.01 11.17
CA PRO A 94 -7.32 -6.73 11.36
C PRO A 94 -7.03 -7.63 10.15
N VAL A 95 -5.76 -7.71 9.79
CA VAL A 95 -5.26 -8.67 8.81
C VAL A 95 -4.91 -9.96 9.58
N ARG A 96 -5.46 -11.07 9.12
CA ARG A 96 -5.36 -12.39 9.77
C ARG A 96 -4.45 -13.33 9.01
N PRO A 97 -3.89 -14.34 9.68
CA PRO A 97 -3.24 -15.45 8.99
C PRO A 97 -4.19 -16.07 7.98
N GLY A 98 -3.72 -16.29 6.75
CA GLY A 98 -4.51 -16.84 5.66
C GLY A 98 -5.27 -15.84 4.81
N ASP A 99 -5.30 -14.57 5.22
CA ASP A 99 -5.89 -13.52 4.39
C ASP A 99 -5.13 -13.36 3.08
N GLU A 100 -5.87 -13.11 2.03
CA GLU A 100 -5.35 -12.79 0.70
C GLU A 100 -5.71 -11.36 0.37
N LEU A 101 -4.70 -10.54 0.04
CA LEU A 101 -4.84 -9.09 -0.05
C LEU A 101 -4.64 -8.60 -1.47
N TRP A 102 -5.49 -7.64 -1.87
CA TRP A 102 -5.39 -6.88 -3.13
C TRP A 102 -5.27 -5.40 -2.84
N LEU A 103 -4.58 -4.69 -3.72
CA LEU A 103 -4.46 -3.24 -3.64
C LEU A 103 -5.29 -2.60 -4.76
N GLU A 104 -6.14 -1.65 -4.39
CA GLU A 104 -6.79 -0.72 -5.31
C GLU A 104 -6.12 0.65 -5.19
N VAL A 105 -5.72 1.20 -6.34
CA VAL A 105 -5.10 2.52 -6.47
C VAL A 105 -6.01 3.38 -7.34
N THR A 106 -6.56 4.44 -6.78
CA THR A 106 -7.37 5.43 -7.50
C THR A 106 -6.61 6.74 -7.55
N TRP A 107 -6.35 7.26 -8.75
CA TRP A 107 -5.70 8.54 -8.92
C TRP A 107 -6.69 9.67 -8.68
N VAL A 108 -6.47 10.50 -7.66
CA VAL A 108 -7.47 11.49 -7.22
C VAL A 108 -7.07 12.93 -7.46
N ALA A 109 -5.78 13.24 -7.53
CA ALA A 109 -5.29 14.59 -7.81
C ALA A 109 -3.89 14.56 -8.39
N LYS A 110 -3.54 15.56 -9.18
CA LYS A 110 -2.16 15.81 -9.60
C LYS A 110 -1.94 17.29 -9.87
N ARG A 111 -0.74 17.76 -9.61
CA ARG A 111 -0.30 19.11 -9.92
C ARG A 111 1.18 19.15 -10.29
N PRO A 112 1.61 20.04 -11.18
CA PRO A 112 3.04 20.28 -11.40
C PRO A 112 3.71 20.73 -10.11
N SER A 113 5.01 20.44 -9.97
CA SER A 113 5.81 21.01 -8.89
C SER A 113 5.92 22.52 -9.03
N ALA A 114 5.78 23.25 -7.90
CA ALA A 114 5.93 24.70 -7.88
C ALA A 114 7.39 25.15 -8.06
N SER A 115 8.35 24.29 -7.65
CA SER A 115 9.78 24.65 -7.59
C SER A 115 10.67 23.90 -8.58
N LYS A 116 10.21 22.77 -9.13
CA LYS A 116 10.99 21.90 -10.03
C LYS A 116 10.21 21.60 -11.31
N PRO A 117 10.73 22.00 -12.48
CA PRO A 117 9.98 21.86 -13.74
C PRO A 117 9.93 20.44 -14.30
N ASP A 118 10.73 19.50 -13.76
CA ASP A 118 10.87 18.13 -14.26
C ASP A 118 9.98 17.12 -13.54
N ARG A 119 9.11 17.57 -12.65
CA ARG A 119 8.28 16.70 -11.79
C ARG A 119 6.93 17.30 -11.41
N GLY A 120 6.07 16.46 -10.93
CA GLY A 120 4.80 16.84 -10.34
C GLY A 120 4.48 16.01 -9.12
N VAL A 121 3.40 16.36 -8.44
CA VAL A 121 2.89 15.68 -7.26
C VAL A 121 1.57 15.00 -7.62
N VAL A 122 1.50 13.70 -7.38
CA VAL A 122 0.30 12.89 -7.63
C VAL A 122 -0.23 12.38 -6.30
N THR A 123 -1.53 12.47 -6.11
CA THR A 123 -2.21 11.89 -4.94
C THR A 123 -3.05 10.70 -5.38
N ALA A 124 -2.84 9.57 -4.73
CA ALA A 124 -3.60 8.35 -4.95
C ALA A 124 -4.36 7.95 -3.67
N LEU A 125 -5.64 7.59 -3.81
CA LEU A 125 -6.36 6.90 -2.77
C LEU A 125 -6.02 5.41 -2.88
N MET A 126 -5.47 4.86 -1.81
CA MET A 126 -5.10 3.45 -1.73
C MET A 126 -6.01 2.71 -0.77
N LYS A 127 -6.51 1.57 -1.20
CA LYS A 127 -7.30 0.66 -0.38
C LYS A 127 -6.72 -0.73 -0.49
N LEU A 128 -6.41 -1.33 0.64
CA LEU A 128 -6.01 -2.73 0.72
C LEU A 128 -7.24 -3.54 1.14
N LEU A 129 -7.60 -4.53 0.35
CA LEU A 129 -8.80 -5.35 0.55
C LEU A 129 -8.42 -6.79 0.81
N ASN A 130 -9.19 -7.47 1.67
CA ASN A 130 -9.06 -8.92 1.87
C ASN A 130 -9.88 -9.72 0.84
N GLN A 131 -9.89 -11.06 0.99
CA GLN A 131 -10.63 -11.98 0.11
C GLN A 131 -12.14 -11.79 0.12
N ASP A 132 -12.69 -11.19 1.18
CA ASP A 132 -14.13 -10.90 1.30
C ASP A 132 -14.51 -9.55 0.67
N GLY A 133 -13.53 -8.83 0.13
CA GLY A 133 -13.73 -7.49 -0.40
C GLY A 133 -13.79 -6.39 0.68
N ASP A 134 -13.48 -6.72 1.93
CA ASP A 134 -13.44 -5.76 3.01
C ASP A 134 -12.17 -4.92 2.95
N VAL A 135 -12.30 -3.61 3.13
CA VAL A 135 -11.16 -2.71 3.24
C VAL A 135 -10.50 -2.92 4.60
N VAL A 136 -9.25 -3.33 4.60
CA VAL A 136 -8.45 -3.51 5.83
C VAL A 136 -7.59 -2.28 6.14
N LEU A 137 -7.13 -1.58 5.12
CA LEU A 137 -6.31 -0.37 5.21
C LEU A 137 -6.74 0.62 4.14
N SER A 138 -6.78 1.89 4.48
CA SER A 138 -6.91 2.97 3.50
C SER A 138 -6.01 4.15 3.85
N HIS A 139 -5.52 4.86 2.85
CA HIS A 139 -4.77 6.10 3.01
C HIS A 139 -4.68 6.85 1.68
N ARG A 140 -4.24 8.10 1.75
CA ARG A 140 -3.81 8.88 0.58
C ARG A 140 -2.30 8.81 0.48
N ASP A 141 -1.79 8.45 -0.68
CA ASP A 141 -0.36 8.43 -0.96
C ASP A 141 0.00 9.65 -1.81
N VAL A 142 0.93 10.44 -1.32
CA VAL A 142 1.47 11.60 -2.04
C VAL A 142 2.77 11.17 -2.70
N ILE A 143 2.77 11.12 -4.02
CA ILE A 143 3.88 10.58 -4.83
C ILE A 143 4.48 11.70 -5.67
N ILE A 144 5.79 11.86 -5.61
CA ILE A 144 6.51 12.76 -6.48
C ILE A 144 6.93 11.98 -7.72
N MET A 145 6.40 12.40 -8.87
CA MET A 145 6.61 11.73 -10.15
C MET A 145 7.33 12.63 -11.15
N ARG A 146 8.24 12.03 -11.92
CA ARG A 146 8.91 12.75 -12.99
C ARG A 146 8.00 12.92 -14.20
N LEU A 147 8.20 14.02 -14.88
CA LEU A 147 7.62 14.24 -16.21
C LEU A 147 8.39 13.41 -17.24
N ARG A 148 7.71 13.03 -18.31
CA ARG A 148 8.35 12.42 -19.47
C ARG A 148 9.37 13.41 -20.04
N LYS A 149 10.58 12.95 -20.31
CA LYS A 149 11.56 13.79 -21.00
C LYS A 149 11.02 14.09 -22.40
N GLY A 150 11.03 15.38 -22.78
CA GLY A 150 10.75 15.78 -24.16
C GLY A 150 11.73 15.11 -25.13
N ASN A 151 11.22 14.68 -26.26
CA ASN A 151 12.05 14.19 -27.36
C ASN A 151 12.87 15.35 -27.96
#